data_a163ce5625ca9b77d3acb84566a41532
#
_entry.id   a163ce5625ca9b77d3acb84566a41532
#
_cell.length_a   1.000
_cell.length_b   1.000
_cell.length_c   1.000
_cell.angle_alpha   90.00
_cell.angle_beta   90.00
_cell.angle_gamma   90.00
#
_symmetry.space_group_name_H-M   'P 1'
#
loop_
_entity.id
_entity.type
_entity.pdbx_description
1 polymer ?
#
loop_
_entity_poly.entity_id
_entity_poly.type
_entity_poly.pdbx_seq_one_letter_code
_entity_poly.pdbx_strand_id
1 'polypeptide(L)'
;MATAAAAKNVKDFTYEWEGKDRNGKIVRGEMRAGGEAAVSASLRRQGVMVSKVKKRRTSGGKSIKPKDIAVFTRQLATMMRAGVPLLQAFDIVARGSVNARLTRLLLDIRADVETGTALSSAFRRHPQYFDALYCNLVEAGEAGGILEQLLARLALYQEKSLALKQKVKS
;
A
#
# COMPACT_ATOMS: atom_id res chain seq x y z
N MET A 1 17.11 -17.37 -20.99
CA MET A 1 16.11 -17.73 -19.99
C MET A 1 16.56 -17.53 -18.54
N ALA A 2 17.72 -16.95 -18.31
CA ALA A 2 18.21 -16.62 -16.97
C ALA A 2 17.71 -15.26 -16.45
N THR A 3 16.86 -14.60 -17.19
CA THR A 3 16.46 -13.22 -16.92
C THR A 3 15.40 -13.07 -15.82
N ALA A 4 14.62 -14.11 -15.54
CA ALA A 4 13.56 -14.05 -14.54
C ALA A 4 14.09 -14.11 -13.10
N ALA A 5 15.22 -14.74 -12.86
CA ALA A 5 15.82 -14.83 -11.53
C ALA A 5 16.59 -13.55 -11.15
N ALA A 6 17.16 -12.86 -12.13
CA ALA A 6 17.86 -11.59 -11.91
C ALA A 6 16.89 -10.44 -11.61
N ALA A 7 15.67 -10.51 -12.14
CA ALA A 7 14.65 -9.47 -11.92
C ALA A 7 14.13 -9.43 -10.47
N LYS A 8 14.25 -10.51 -9.71
CA LYS A 8 13.77 -10.58 -8.33
C LYS A 8 14.64 -9.84 -7.32
N ASN A 9 15.88 -9.53 -7.68
CA ASN A 9 16.84 -8.87 -6.78
C ASN A 9 17.05 -7.39 -7.10
N VAL A 10 16.37 -6.87 -8.12
CA VAL A 10 16.48 -5.45 -8.48
C VAL A 10 15.50 -4.66 -7.62
N LYS A 11 16.04 -3.84 -6.75
CA LYS A 11 15.22 -2.90 -6.00
C LYS A 11 14.72 -1.81 -6.94
N ASP A 12 13.41 -1.75 -7.13
CA ASP A 12 12.80 -0.67 -7.89
C ASP A 12 12.72 0.58 -7.03
N PHE A 13 13.15 1.67 -7.62
CA PHE A 13 13.04 2.99 -7.02
C PHE A 13 12.09 3.84 -7.85
N THR A 14 11.50 4.85 -7.24
CA THR A 14 10.71 5.83 -7.96
C THR A 14 11.60 6.96 -8.44
N TYR A 15 11.51 7.29 -9.72
CA TYR A 15 12.26 8.37 -10.33
C TYR A 15 11.30 9.44 -10.82
N GLU A 16 11.64 10.69 -10.52
CA GLU A 16 10.98 11.84 -11.14
C GLU A 16 11.79 12.20 -12.39
N TRP A 17 11.10 12.39 -13.48
CA TRP A 17 11.74 12.72 -14.74
C TRP A 17 11.09 13.93 -15.38
N GLU A 18 11.91 14.67 -16.14
CA GLU A 18 11.49 15.79 -16.95
C GLU A 18 12.11 15.60 -18.34
N GLY A 19 11.32 15.84 -19.36
CA GLY A 19 11.80 15.67 -20.72
C GLY A 19 10.95 16.45 -21.71
N LYS A 20 11.24 16.27 -22.97
CA LYS A 20 10.49 16.87 -24.07
C LYS A 20 9.87 15.78 -24.92
N ASP A 21 8.62 15.98 -25.30
CA ASP A 21 7.95 15.09 -26.24
C ASP A 21 8.39 15.38 -27.68
N ARG A 22 7.81 14.66 -28.63
CA ARG A 22 8.09 14.82 -30.05
C ARG A 22 7.78 16.22 -30.58
N ASN A 23 6.89 16.94 -29.90
CA ASN A 23 6.48 18.29 -30.28
C ASN A 23 7.32 19.37 -29.59
N GLY A 24 8.31 18.97 -28.80
CA GLY A 24 9.16 19.90 -28.06
C GLY A 24 8.51 20.43 -26.77
N LYS A 25 7.37 19.88 -26.38
CA LYS A 25 6.65 20.27 -25.17
C LYS A 25 7.29 19.62 -23.96
N ILE A 26 7.47 20.39 -22.89
CA ILE A 26 8.02 19.89 -21.64
C ILE A 26 6.97 19.01 -20.96
N VAL A 27 7.35 17.76 -20.68
CA VAL A 27 6.54 16.79 -19.95
C VAL A 27 7.27 16.33 -18.71
N ARG A 28 6.52 16.06 -17.66
CA ARG A 28 7.04 15.60 -16.38
C ARG A 28 6.23 14.40 -15.91
N GLY A 29 6.88 13.52 -15.17
CA GLY A 29 6.20 12.37 -14.61
C GLY A 29 7.04 11.62 -13.62
N GLU A 30 6.51 10.52 -13.14
CA GLU A 30 7.19 9.60 -12.25
C GLU A 30 7.19 8.20 -12.85
N MET A 31 8.25 7.44 -12.60
CA MET A 31 8.37 6.07 -13.10
C MET A 31 9.14 5.23 -12.07
N ARG A 32 8.69 3.99 -11.88
CA ARG A 32 9.44 3.03 -11.09
C ARG A 32 10.38 2.24 -12.01
N ALA A 33 11.63 2.19 -11.62
CA ALA A 33 12.64 1.47 -12.41
C ALA A 33 13.81 1.06 -11.52
N GLY A 34 14.63 0.17 -12.01
CA GLY A 34 15.82 -0.31 -11.30
C GLY A 34 17.02 0.63 -11.38
N GLY A 35 16.95 1.68 -12.20
CA GLY A 35 18.04 2.65 -12.35
C GLY A 35 17.66 3.76 -13.30
N GLU A 36 18.46 4.83 -13.34
CA GLU A 36 18.25 5.97 -14.21
C GLU A 36 18.28 5.57 -15.70
N ALA A 37 19.18 4.66 -16.06
CA ALA A 37 19.30 4.17 -17.44
C ALA A 37 18.01 3.47 -17.89
N ALA A 38 17.36 2.72 -17.00
CA ALA A 38 16.10 2.05 -17.31
C ALA A 38 14.97 3.05 -17.53
N VAL A 39 14.94 4.14 -16.76
CA VAL A 39 13.97 5.23 -16.94
C VAL A 39 14.16 5.89 -18.28
N SER A 40 15.40 6.27 -18.61
CA SER A 40 15.74 6.93 -19.86
C SER A 40 15.40 6.06 -21.08
N ALA A 41 15.72 4.77 -21.03
CA ALA A 41 15.43 3.83 -22.09
C ALA A 41 13.92 3.67 -22.33
N SER A 42 13.16 3.54 -21.25
CA SER A 42 11.71 3.39 -21.32
C SER A 42 11.04 4.63 -21.91
N LEU A 43 11.46 5.81 -21.47
CA LEU A 43 10.91 7.07 -21.97
C LEU A 43 11.30 7.33 -23.43
N ARG A 44 12.51 6.94 -23.82
CA ARG A 44 12.96 7.05 -25.21
C ARG A 44 12.07 6.21 -26.14
N ARG A 45 11.66 5.03 -25.70
CA ARG A 45 10.71 4.19 -26.45
C ARG A 45 9.35 4.87 -26.64
N GLN A 46 8.96 5.70 -25.69
CA GLN A 46 7.70 6.45 -25.76
C GLN A 46 7.84 7.76 -26.55
N GLY A 47 9.02 8.07 -27.06
CA GLY A 47 9.28 9.27 -27.81
C GLY A 47 9.58 10.49 -26.96
N VAL A 48 9.93 10.30 -25.70
CA VAL A 48 10.30 11.38 -24.78
C VAL A 48 11.81 11.45 -24.65
N MET A 49 12.37 12.64 -24.89
CA MET A 49 13.78 12.91 -24.66
C MET A 49 13.95 13.43 -23.24
N VAL A 50 14.58 12.61 -22.39
CA VAL A 50 14.75 12.91 -20.97
C VAL A 50 15.85 13.96 -20.81
N SER A 51 15.54 15.07 -20.14
CA SER A 51 16.51 16.09 -19.77
C SER A 51 17.00 15.98 -18.33
N LYS A 52 16.14 15.51 -17.42
CA LYS A 52 16.48 15.28 -16.02
C LYS A 52 15.82 14.02 -15.51
N VAL A 53 16.59 13.23 -14.77
CA VAL A 53 16.08 12.09 -13.99
C VAL A 53 16.60 12.22 -12.59
N LYS A 54 15.72 12.27 -11.61
CA LYS A 54 16.08 12.38 -10.21
C LYS A 54 15.47 11.22 -9.44
N LYS A 55 16.32 10.51 -8.72
CA LYS A 55 15.86 9.46 -7.81
C LYS A 55 15.09 10.10 -6.68
N ARG A 56 13.81 9.80 -6.61
CA ARG A 56 12.99 10.23 -5.48
C ARG A 56 13.34 9.34 -4.30
N ARG A 57 13.75 9.95 -3.22
CA ARG A 57 13.92 9.21 -1.98
C ARG A 57 12.54 8.62 -1.63
N THR A 58 12.46 7.31 -1.59
CA THR A 58 11.27 6.60 -1.15
C THR A 58 11.06 6.71 0.35
N SER A 59 11.58 7.74 0.94
CA SER A 59 11.37 8.07 2.33
C SER A 59 10.04 8.80 2.50
N GLY A 60 9.06 8.43 1.69
CA GLY A 60 7.75 8.98 1.90
C GLY A 60 7.11 8.37 3.12
N GLY A 61 7.68 8.52 4.29
CA GLY A 61 7.01 8.11 5.48
C GLY A 61 7.85 7.25 6.40
N LYS A 62 7.51 7.30 7.65
CA LYS A 62 8.08 6.49 8.71
C LYS A 62 7.63 5.03 8.52
N SER A 63 8.35 4.10 9.14
CA SER A 63 7.94 2.69 9.13
C SER A 63 6.53 2.55 9.68
N ILE A 64 5.78 1.60 9.14
CA ILE A 64 4.42 1.30 9.60
C ILE A 64 4.52 0.55 10.93
N LYS A 65 3.89 1.10 11.95
CA LYS A 65 3.89 0.53 13.31
C LYS A 65 2.58 -0.22 13.57
N PRO A 66 2.56 -1.14 14.55
CA PRO A 66 1.30 -1.82 14.92
C PRO A 66 0.18 -0.85 15.28
N LYS A 67 0.50 0.31 15.88
CA LYS A 67 -0.49 1.35 16.16
C LYS A 67 -1.17 1.85 14.88
N ASP A 68 -0.40 2.00 13.81
CA ASP A 68 -0.94 2.48 12.54
C ASP A 68 -1.96 1.49 11.95
N ILE A 69 -1.67 0.19 12.08
CA ILE A 69 -2.57 -0.87 11.63
C ILE A 69 -3.83 -0.90 12.50
N ALA A 70 -3.70 -0.70 13.81
CA ALA A 70 -4.85 -0.65 14.72
C ALA A 70 -5.78 0.51 14.39
N VAL A 71 -5.22 1.69 14.14
CA VAL A 71 -5.99 2.88 13.73
C VAL A 71 -6.69 2.63 12.39
N PHE A 72 -5.98 2.07 11.43
CA PHE A 72 -6.54 1.71 10.12
C PHE A 72 -7.72 0.75 10.29
N THR A 73 -7.55 -0.32 11.07
CA THR A 73 -8.58 -1.33 11.29
C THR A 73 -9.83 -0.72 11.91
N ARG A 74 -9.65 0.17 12.90
CA ARG A 74 -10.76 0.87 13.55
C ARG A 74 -11.50 1.77 12.57
N GLN A 75 -10.77 2.53 11.77
CA GLN A 75 -11.36 3.43 10.78
C GLN A 75 -12.14 2.67 9.72
N LEU A 76 -11.58 1.56 9.24
CA LEU A 76 -12.23 0.72 8.24
C LEU A 76 -13.53 0.13 8.79
N ALA A 77 -13.49 -0.42 10.01
CA ALA A 77 -14.67 -0.97 10.67
C ALA A 77 -15.77 0.08 10.86
N THR A 78 -15.38 1.28 11.30
CA THR A 78 -16.30 2.39 11.52
C THR A 78 -16.99 2.83 10.22
N MET A 79 -16.24 2.91 9.14
CA MET A 79 -16.79 3.30 7.83
C MET A 79 -17.74 2.25 7.28
N MET A 80 -17.38 0.97 7.43
CA MET A 80 -18.26 -0.11 6.98
C MET A 80 -19.54 -0.18 7.81
N ARG A 81 -19.44 0.12 9.10
CA ARG A 81 -20.62 0.23 9.97
C ARG A 81 -21.55 1.36 9.53
N ALA A 82 -21.00 2.43 9.00
CA ALA A 82 -21.77 3.55 8.46
C ALA A 82 -22.35 3.26 7.06
N GLY A 83 -22.10 2.08 6.50
CA GLY A 83 -22.61 1.68 5.20
C GLY A 83 -21.72 2.04 4.03
N VAL A 84 -20.49 2.47 4.27
CA VAL A 84 -19.55 2.79 3.19
C VAL A 84 -19.04 1.49 2.56
N PRO A 85 -19.11 1.35 1.22
CA PRO A 85 -18.56 0.16 0.56
C PRO A 85 -17.07 -0.04 0.84
N LEU A 86 -16.63 -1.29 0.87
CA LEU A 86 -15.26 -1.65 1.26
C LEU A 86 -14.18 -0.89 0.47
N LEU A 87 -14.27 -0.87 -0.86
CA LEU A 87 -13.27 -0.20 -1.70
C LEU A 87 -13.23 1.30 -1.45
N GLN A 88 -14.39 1.91 -1.29
CA GLN A 88 -14.49 3.32 -0.98
C GLN A 88 -13.92 3.64 0.40
N ALA A 89 -14.19 2.78 1.38
CA ALA A 89 -13.63 2.92 2.72
C ALA A 89 -12.09 2.86 2.69
N PHE A 90 -11.51 1.94 1.91
CA PHE A 90 -10.06 1.89 1.72
C PHE A 90 -9.50 3.19 1.15
N ASP A 91 -10.15 3.75 0.14
CA ASP A 91 -9.72 5.03 -0.44
C ASP A 91 -9.72 6.16 0.58
N ILE A 92 -10.77 6.26 1.35
CA ILE A 92 -10.92 7.32 2.36
C ILE A 92 -9.85 7.18 3.44
N VAL A 93 -9.66 5.98 3.97
CA VAL A 93 -8.67 5.72 5.01
C VAL A 93 -7.25 5.93 4.49
N ALA A 94 -6.97 5.46 3.28
CA ALA A 94 -5.65 5.61 2.67
C ALA A 94 -5.29 7.08 2.46
N ARG A 95 -6.22 7.87 1.94
CA ARG A 95 -6.00 9.30 1.69
C ARG A 95 -5.92 10.11 2.98
N GLY A 96 -6.58 9.66 4.02
CA GLY A 96 -6.56 10.30 5.33
C GLY A 96 -5.31 9.98 6.16
N SER A 97 -4.48 9.06 5.71
CA SER A 97 -3.28 8.68 6.43
C SER A 97 -2.16 9.70 6.22
N VAL A 98 -1.46 10.03 7.31
CA VAL A 98 -0.29 10.91 7.24
C VAL A 98 1.00 10.13 6.91
N ASN A 99 0.96 8.81 6.97
CA ASN A 99 2.10 7.94 6.66
C ASN A 99 2.01 7.47 5.21
N ALA A 100 2.92 7.95 4.36
CA ALA A 100 2.92 7.63 2.94
C ALA A 100 3.11 6.13 2.66
N ARG A 101 3.85 5.42 3.51
CA ARG A 101 4.04 3.97 3.37
C ARG A 101 2.73 3.22 3.63
N LEU A 102 2.00 3.66 4.64
CA LEU A 102 0.68 3.07 4.95
C LEU A 102 -0.30 3.35 3.82
N THR A 103 -0.33 4.58 3.30
CA THR A 103 -1.17 4.93 2.15
C THR A 103 -0.91 3.99 0.98
N ARG A 104 0.37 3.78 0.66
CA ARG A 104 0.75 2.89 -0.45
C ARG A 104 0.34 1.45 -0.19
N LEU A 105 0.55 0.96 1.02
CA LEU A 105 0.14 -0.38 1.43
C LEU A 105 -1.37 -0.58 1.25
N LEU A 106 -2.16 0.37 1.73
CA LEU A 106 -3.62 0.30 1.64
C LEU A 106 -4.12 0.38 0.21
N LEU A 107 -3.49 1.20 -0.63
CA LEU A 107 -3.85 1.29 -2.04
C LEU A 107 -3.49 0.01 -2.80
N ASP A 108 -2.39 -0.64 -2.45
CA ASP A 108 -1.99 -1.92 -3.03
C ASP A 108 -3.01 -3.02 -2.68
N ILE A 109 -3.44 -3.06 -1.42
CA ILE A 109 -4.46 -4.01 -0.98
C ILE A 109 -5.79 -3.73 -1.68
N ARG A 110 -6.16 -2.46 -1.79
CA ARG A 110 -7.37 -2.06 -2.50
C ARG A 110 -7.35 -2.53 -3.96
N ALA A 111 -6.23 -2.35 -4.63
CA ALA A 111 -6.07 -2.77 -6.02
C ALA A 111 -6.26 -4.28 -6.17
N ASP A 112 -5.72 -5.08 -5.26
CA ASP A 112 -5.89 -6.53 -5.26
C ASP A 112 -7.36 -6.91 -5.08
N VAL A 113 -8.05 -6.27 -4.15
CA VAL A 113 -9.48 -6.55 -3.91
C VAL A 113 -10.32 -6.13 -5.11
N GLU A 114 -9.99 -5.00 -5.73
CA GLU A 114 -10.70 -4.51 -6.91
C GLU A 114 -10.60 -5.50 -8.07
N THR A 115 -9.49 -6.21 -8.21
CA THR A 115 -9.29 -7.20 -9.27
C THR A 115 -9.87 -8.57 -8.94
N GLY A 116 -10.55 -8.71 -7.81
CA GLY A 116 -11.25 -9.94 -7.44
C GLY A 116 -10.57 -10.78 -6.36
N THR A 117 -9.46 -10.33 -5.81
CA THR A 117 -8.79 -11.02 -4.70
C THR A 117 -9.60 -10.83 -3.41
N ALA A 118 -9.81 -11.90 -2.65
CA ALA A 118 -10.45 -11.79 -1.35
C ALA A 118 -9.62 -10.90 -0.42
N LEU A 119 -10.29 -10.14 0.45
CA LEU A 119 -9.62 -9.21 1.36
C LEU A 119 -8.60 -9.94 2.26
N SER A 120 -8.97 -11.10 2.80
CA SER A 120 -8.07 -11.91 3.60
C SER A 120 -6.82 -12.33 2.84
N SER A 121 -6.97 -12.70 1.58
CA SER A 121 -5.85 -13.08 0.71
C SER A 121 -4.95 -11.88 0.42
N ALA A 122 -5.53 -10.71 0.22
CA ALA A 122 -4.78 -9.48 0.01
C ALA A 122 -3.93 -9.14 1.25
N PHE A 123 -4.51 -9.28 2.45
CA PHE A 123 -3.77 -9.06 3.70
C PHE A 123 -2.65 -10.09 3.89
N ARG A 124 -2.86 -11.35 3.47
CA ARG A 124 -1.84 -12.41 3.60
C ARG A 124 -0.59 -12.14 2.78
N ARG A 125 -0.67 -11.29 1.77
CA ARG A 125 0.50 -10.87 0.99
C ARG A 125 1.44 -9.97 1.78
N HIS A 126 0.98 -9.45 2.92
CA HIS A 126 1.75 -8.53 3.77
C HIS A 126 1.83 -9.06 5.20
N PRO A 127 2.50 -10.23 5.42
CA PRO A 127 2.53 -10.88 6.73
C PRO A 127 3.26 -10.10 7.81
N GLN A 128 4.09 -9.14 7.42
CA GLN A 128 4.79 -8.26 8.37
C GLN A 128 3.83 -7.31 9.10
N TYR A 129 2.66 -7.03 8.53
CA TYR A 129 1.67 -6.10 9.10
C TYR A 129 0.39 -6.80 9.54
N PHE A 130 0.04 -7.90 8.90
CA PHE A 130 -1.19 -8.64 9.14
C PHE A 130 -0.85 -10.09 9.44
N ASP A 131 -0.93 -10.46 10.72
CA ASP A 131 -0.59 -11.81 11.16
C ASP A 131 -1.66 -12.84 10.76
N ALA A 132 -1.39 -14.12 11.07
CA ALA A 132 -2.30 -15.21 10.73
C ALA A 132 -3.67 -15.04 11.41
N LEU A 133 -3.70 -14.60 12.66
CA LEU A 133 -4.94 -14.35 13.39
C LEU A 133 -5.79 -13.31 12.68
N TYR A 134 -5.16 -12.18 12.31
CA TYR A 134 -5.83 -11.10 11.59
C TYR A 134 -6.46 -11.61 10.30
N CYS A 135 -5.68 -12.27 9.48
CA CYS A 135 -6.12 -12.78 8.18
C CYS A 135 -7.22 -13.83 8.31
N ASN A 136 -7.10 -14.74 9.30
CA ASN A 136 -8.08 -15.78 9.52
C ASN A 136 -9.43 -15.21 9.97
N LEU A 137 -9.41 -14.19 10.83
CA LEU A 137 -10.64 -13.54 11.27
C LEU A 137 -11.31 -12.77 10.13
N VAL A 138 -10.53 -12.10 9.29
CA VAL A 138 -11.06 -11.43 8.09
C VAL A 138 -11.70 -12.44 7.15
N GLU A 139 -11.04 -13.58 6.94
CA GLU A 139 -11.59 -14.65 6.10
C GLU A 139 -12.93 -15.17 6.62
N ALA A 140 -13.00 -15.40 7.93
CA ALA A 140 -14.25 -15.82 8.58
C ALA A 140 -15.35 -14.77 8.42
N GLY A 141 -15.00 -13.50 8.51
CA GLY A 141 -15.94 -12.39 8.30
C GLY A 141 -16.45 -12.31 6.88
N GLU A 142 -15.57 -12.49 5.91
CA GLU A 142 -15.96 -12.53 4.50
C GLU A 142 -16.91 -13.68 4.21
N ALA A 143 -16.60 -14.88 4.69
CA ALA A 143 -17.40 -16.07 4.46
C ALA A 143 -18.78 -15.98 5.14
N GLY A 144 -18.83 -15.38 6.33
CA GLY A 144 -20.06 -15.27 7.11
C GLY A 144 -20.89 -14.02 6.84
N GLY A 145 -20.38 -13.09 6.02
CA GLY A 145 -21.06 -11.81 5.77
C GLY A 145 -21.06 -10.87 6.98
N ILE A 146 -20.12 -11.06 7.90
CA ILE A 146 -19.99 -10.26 9.13
C ILE A 146 -18.62 -9.57 9.25
N LEU A 147 -18.07 -9.20 8.11
CA LEU A 147 -16.72 -8.60 8.05
C LEU A 147 -16.60 -7.37 8.94
N GLU A 148 -17.58 -6.49 8.93
CA GLU A 148 -17.64 -5.29 9.75
C GLU A 148 -17.46 -5.61 11.24
N GLN A 149 -18.20 -6.59 11.73
CA GLN A 149 -18.16 -6.99 13.13
C GLN A 149 -16.80 -7.56 13.51
N LEU A 150 -16.20 -8.36 12.64
CA LEU A 150 -14.90 -8.95 12.92
C LEU A 150 -13.78 -7.91 12.85
N LEU A 151 -13.87 -6.93 11.95
CA LEU A 151 -12.92 -5.81 11.92
C LEU A 151 -13.00 -4.98 13.20
N ALA A 152 -14.20 -4.75 13.72
CA ALA A 152 -14.38 -4.04 14.98
C ALA A 152 -13.74 -4.81 16.14
N ARG A 153 -13.89 -6.13 16.18
CA ARG A 153 -13.27 -6.99 17.20
C ARG A 153 -11.74 -6.99 17.08
N LEU A 154 -11.23 -7.04 15.85
CA LEU A 154 -9.79 -6.95 15.60
C LEU A 154 -9.22 -5.62 16.07
N ALA A 155 -9.90 -4.53 15.77
CA ALA A 155 -9.48 -3.21 16.21
C ALA A 155 -9.43 -3.14 17.74
N LEU A 156 -10.45 -3.63 18.40
CA LEU A 156 -10.51 -3.67 19.87
C LEU A 156 -9.37 -4.50 20.45
N TYR A 157 -9.12 -5.68 19.89
CA TYR A 157 -8.03 -6.55 20.31
C TYR A 157 -6.67 -5.86 20.16
N GLN A 158 -6.43 -5.24 19.02
CA GLN A 158 -5.18 -4.52 18.75
C GLN A 158 -4.99 -3.33 19.70
N GLU A 159 -6.06 -2.58 19.96
CA GLU A 159 -6.02 -1.44 20.88
C GLU A 159 -5.69 -1.87 22.29
N LYS A 160 -6.30 -2.96 22.77
CA LYS A 160 -6.01 -3.52 24.09
C LYS A 160 -4.59 -4.06 24.18
N SER A 161 -4.13 -4.73 23.14
CA SER A 161 -2.77 -5.28 23.08
C SER A 161 -1.72 -4.18 23.17
N LEU A 162 -1.95 -3.07 22.47
CA LEU A 162 -1.06 -1.91 22.48
C LEU A 162 -1.07 -1.21 23.85
N ALA A 163 -2.23 -1.10 24.48
CA ALA A 163 -2.35 -0.50 25.81
C ALA A 163 -1.58 -1.31 26.87
N LEU A 164 -1.65 -2.64 26.79
CA LEU A 164 -0.89 -3.52 27.67
C LEU A 164 0.61 -3.38 27.50
N LYS A 165 1.07 -3.29 26.26
CA LYS A 165 2.50 -3.09 25.98
C LYS A 165 3.02 -1.75 26.50
N GLN A 166 2.20 -0.70 26.43
CA GLN A 166 2.57 0.61 26.96
C GLN A 166 2.68 0.59 28.49
N LYS A 167 1.79 -0.14 29.17
CA LYS A 167 1.85 -0.28 30.64
C LYS A 167 3.09 -1.03 31.09
N VAL A 168 3.55 -2.01 30.32
CA VAL A 168 4.75 -2.78 30.65
C VAL A 168 6.02 -1.95 30.45
N LYS A 169 6.01 -0.99 29.52
CA LYS A 169 7.16 -0.11 29.27
C LYS A 169 7.29 1.07 30.21
N SER A 170 6.25 1.39 30.95
CA SER A 170 6.30 2.42 31.98
C SER A 170 6.56 1.78 33.37
#